data_d72840544ec7512c091da64bb2ecbdce
#
_entry.id   d72840544ec7512c091da64bb2ecbdce
#
_cell.length_a   1.000
_cell.length_b   1.000
_cell.length_c   1.000
_cell.angle_alpha   90.00
_cell.angle_beta   90.00
_cell.angle_gamma   90.00
#
_symmetry.space_group_name_H-M   'P 1'
#
loop_
_entity.id
_entity.type
_entity.pdbx_description
1 polymer ?
#
loop_
_entity_poly.entity_id
_entity_poly.type
_entity_poly.pdbx_seq_one_letter_code
_entity_poly.pdbx_strand_id
1 'polypeptide(L)'
;MATVNKEPTAIEKLKHKNQVVDLDNLKTALDDSSDKNRNFMIAFLLLEFYLLSTVLGTTDRDLFLPDTLFSVPFTGVNITLIEFYILAPVLIVSFHYNLLFNLQEHTRTLLQWLNHPENNRYLNFNLLHAFMLNTRAKYDTENNQGRPLNYYLLSFVIISVMSIFPLSLLVWILWKFASYQSYGMTFWHLFWVAVDLFLHIF
;
A
#
# COMPACT_ATOMS: atom_id res chain seq x y z
N MET A 1 56.76 -8.76 -14.99
CA MET A 1 55.69 -9.78 -15.01
C MET A 1 54.51 -9.17 -15.75
N ALA A 2 54.28 -9.58 -17.01
CA ALA A 2 53.20 -9.05 -17.83
C ALA A 2 51.91 -9.78 -17.44
N THR A 3 50.94 -9.05 -16.91
CA THR A 3 49.57 -9.56 -16.70
C THR A 3 48.94 -9.81 -18.07
N VAL A 4 48.79 -11.09 -18.41
CA VAL A 4 48.06 -11.53 -19.60
C VAL A 4 46.61 -11.13 -19.43
N ASN A 5 46.19 -10.08 -20.11
CA ASN A 5 44.79 -9.66 -20.19
C ASN A 5 44.05 -10.68 -21.07
N LYS A 6 43.45 -11.71 -20.44
CA LYS A 6 42.70 -12.76 -21.13
C LYS A 6 41.40 -12.18 -21.61
N GLU A 7 41.21 -12.05 -22.93
CA GLU A 7 39.92 -11.66 -23.48
C GLU A 7 38.80 -12.61 -23.01
N PRO A 8 37.66 -12.06 -22.55
CA PRO A 8 36.56 -12.89 -22.06
C PRO A 8 36.02 -13.80 -23.15
N THR A 9 35.81 -15.06 -22.81
CA THR A 9 35.30 -16.09 -23.72
C THR A 9 33.90 -15.73 -24.24
N ALA A 10 33.50 -16.27 -25.37
CA ALA A 10 32.17 -16.05 -25.97
C ALA A 10 31.04 -16.43 -24.99
N ILE A 11 31.26 -17.44 -24.15
CA ILE A 11 30.33 -17.88 -23.09
C ILE A 11 30.21 -16.81 -21.98
N GLU A 12 31.31 -16.20 -21.56
CA GLU A 12 31.30 -15.11 -20.56
C GLU A 12 30.60 -13.86 -21.10
N LYS A 13 30.82 -13.51 -22.37
CA LYS A 13 30.11 -12.40 -23.03
C LYS A 13 28.60 -12.65 -23.12
N LEU A 14 28.17 -13.87 -23.42
CA LEU A 14 26.76 -14.26 -23.45
C LEU A 14 26.13 -14.25 -22.04
N LYS A 15 26.84 -14.76 -21.05
CA LYS A 15 26.37 -14.76 -19.66
C LYS A 15 26.18 -13.33 -19.13
N HIS A 16 27.14 -12.45 -19.38
CA HIS A 16 27.04 -11.04 -19.01
C HIS A 16 25.88 -10.35 -19.73
N LYS A 17 25.70 -10.56 -21.04
CA LYS A 17 24.59 -10.03 -21.82
C LYS A 17 23.24 -10.47 -21.24
N ASN A 18 23.08 -11.74 -20.88
CA ASN A 18 21.84 -12.26 -20.29
C ASN A 18 21.57 -11.64 -18.91
N GLN A 19 22.59 -11.43 -18.08
CA GLN A 19 22.45 -10.77 -16.77
C GLN A 19 22.04 -9.31 -16.89
N VAL A 20 22.58 -8.58 -17.87
CA VAL A 20 22.18 -7.18 -18.13
C VAL A 20 20.73 -7.09 -18.59
N VAL A 21 20.29 -7.99 -19.48
CA VAL A 21 18.88 -8.05 -19.92
C VAL A 21 17.94 -8.37 -18.76
N ASP A 22 18.36 -9.26 -17.84
CA ASP A 22 17.58 -9.61 -16.65
C ASP A 22 17.43 -8.41 -15.69
N LEU A 23 18.49 -7.63 -15.47
CA LEU A 23 18.46 -6.41 -14.67
C LEU A 23 17.54 -5.35 -15.25
N ASP A 24 17.54 -5.13 -16.57
CA ASP A 24 16.68 -4.18 -17.25
C ASP A 24 15.20 -4.59 -17.17
N ASN A 25 14.91 -5.89 -17.28
CA ASN A 25 13.57 -6.44 -17.10
C ASN A 25 13.07 -6.25 -15.66
N LEU A 26 13.92 -6.50 -14.66
CA LEU A 26 13.59 -6.25 -13.24
C LEU A 26 13.32 -4.77 -12.98
N LYS A 27 14.13 -3.87 -13.55
CA LYS A 27 13.92 -2.43 -13.44
C LYS A 27 12.57 -2.01 -14.03
N THR A 28 12.26 -2.47 -15.24
CA THR A 28 10.98 -2.18 -15.91
C THR A 28 9.80 -2.68 -15.08
N ALA A 29 9.86 -3.92 -14.58
CA ALA A 29 8.83 -4.48 -13.72
C ALA A 29 8.67 -3.69 -12.41
N LEU A 30 9.77 -3.18 -11.84
CA LEU A 30 9.75 -2.38 -10.63
C LEU A 30 9.14 -0.99 -10.86
N ASP A 31 9.47 -0.33 -11.98
CA ASP A 31 8.91 0.96 -12.37
C ASP A 31 7.39 0.85 -12.63
N ASP A 32 6.96 -0.18 -13.38
CA ASP A 32 5.54 -0.47 -13.62
C ASP A 32 4.78 -0.76 -12.32
N SER A 33 5.37 -1.56 -11.44
CA SER A 33 4.80 -1.87 -10.12
C SER A 33 4.70 -0.62 -9.26
N SER A 34 5.72 0.25 -9.27
CA SER A 34 5.72 1.52 -8.53
C SER A 34 4.58 2.43 -8.95
N ASP A 35 4.35 2.57 -10.27
CA ASP A 35 3.29 3.41 -10.82
C ASP A 35 1.89 2.87 -10.47
N LYS A 36 1.68 1.56 -10.64
CA LYS A 36 0.43 0.89 -10.28
C LYS A 36 0.12 1.03 -8.78
N ASN A 37 1.11 0.77 -7.92
CA ASN A 37 0.94 0.87 -6.48
C ASN A 37 0.67 2.30 -6.02
N ARG A 38 1.34 3.29 -6.59
CA ARG A 38 1.08 4.70 -6.31
C ARG A 38 -0.37 5.07 -6.66
N ASN A 39 -0.82 4.70 -7.86
CA ASN A 39 -2.16 5.02 -8.32
C ASN A 39 -3.24 4.30 -7.48
N PHE A 40 -3.01 3.04 -7.14
CA PHE A 40 -3.90 2.29 -6.26
C PHE A 40 -3.96 2.87 -4.84
N MET A 41 -2.82 3.27 -4.29
CA MET A 41 -2.75 3.93 -2.98
C MET A 41 -3.52 5.26 -2.97
N ILE A 42 -3.40 6.07 -4.02
CA ILE A 42 -4.18 7.31 -4.14
C ILE A 42 -5.67 7.02 -4.20
N ALA A 43 -6.09 6.03 -5.00
CA ALA A 43 -7.49 5.61 -5.10
C ALA A 43 -8.02 5.10 -3.75
N PHE A 44 -7.22 4.32 -3.01
CA PHE A 44 -7.57 3.84 -1.68
C PHE A 44 -7.72 4.99 -0.67
N LEU A 45 -6.80 5.94 -0.64
CA LEU A 45 -6.91 7.13 0.20
C LEU A 45 -8.15 7.97 -0.12
N LEU A 46 -8.49 8.11 -1.39
CA LEU A 46 -9.72 8.83 -1.80
C LEU A 46 -10.98 8.09 -1.31
N LEU A 47 -10.99 6.76 -1.40
CA LEU A 47 -12.06 5.93 -0.85
C LEU A 47 -12.18 6.13 0.67
N GLU A 48 -11.08 6.05 1.41
CA GLU A 48 -11.06 6.23 2.86
C GLU A 48 -11.53 7.64 3.28
N PHE A 49 -11.08 8.67 2.56
CA PHE A 49 -11.53 10.05 2.79
C PHE A 49 -13.03 10.21 2.56
N TYR A 50 -13.54 9.57 1.51
CA TYR A 50 -14.97 9.54 1.24
C TYR A 50 -15.74 8.87 2.37
N LEU A 51 -15.33 7.66 2.77
CA LEU A 51 -15.96 6.92 3.86
C LEU A 51 -15.88 7.70 5.19
N LEU A 52 -14.72 8.28 5.50
CA LEU A 52 -14.55 9.13 6.68
C LEU A 52 -15.51 10.33 6.67
N SER A 53 -15.61 11.03 5.54
CA SER A 53 -16.52 12.18 5.41
C SER A 53 -17.97 11.79 5.63
N THR A 54 -18.37 10.62 5.12
CA THR A 54 -19.73 10.08 5.34
C THR A 54 -19.97 9.74 6.80
N VAL A 55 -19.03 9.06 7.45
CA VAL A 55 -19.14 8.68 8.87
C VAL A 55 -19.17 9.91 9.78
N LEU A 56 -18.36 10.93 9.48
CA LEU A 56 -18.37 12.21 10.22
C LEU A 56 -19.68 12.98 10.00
N GLY A 57 -20.22 12.95 8.79
CA GLY A 57 -21.50 13.62 8.47
C GLY A 57 -22.73 12.92 9.03
N THR A 58 -22.62 11.63 9.40
CA THR A 58 -23.75 10.88 9.96
C THR A 58 -24.05 11.33 11.37
N THR A 59 -25.29 11.72 11.63
CA THR A 59 -25.80 12.03 12.98
C THR A 59 -26.45 10.81 13.63
N ASP A 60 -26.58 10.79 14.96
CA ASP A 60 -27.28 9.68 15.65
C ASP A 60 -28.75 9.61 15.24
N ARG A 61 -29.36 10.75 14.90
CA ARG A 61 -30.72 10.80 14.36
C ARG A 61 -30.85 10.04 13.04
N ASP A 62 -29.86 10.16 12.15
CA ASP A 62 -29.89 9.51 10.82
C ASP A 62 -29.83 7.99 10.96
N LEU A 63 -29.12 7.49 11.98
CA LEU A 63 -29.04 6.05 12.29
C LEU A 63 -30.37 5.45 12.74
N PHE A 64 -31.23 6.24 13.36
CA PHE A 64 -32.56 5.79 13.82
C PHE A 64 -33.68 5.97 12.78
N LEU A 65 -33.40 6.64 11.64
CA LEU A 65 -34.34 6.82 10.54
C LEU A 65 -33.99 5.87 9.40
N PRO A 66 -34.65 4.69 9.28
CA PRO A 66 -34.26 3.63 8.34
C PRO A 66 -34.36 4.05 6.85
N ASP A 67 -35.12 5.08 6.54
CA ASP A 67 -35.39 5.54 5.18
C ASP A 67 -34.43 6.64 4.70
N THR A 68 -33.40 6.99 5.47
CA THR A 68 -32.39 7.96 5.04
C THR A 68 -31.57 7.36 3.89
N LEU A 69 -31.89 7.81 2.68
CA LEU A 69 -31.17 7.40 1.48
C LEU A 69 -29.87 8.21 1.34
N PHE A 70 -28.83 7.49 1.07
CA PHE A 70 -27.50 8.03 0.82
C PHE A 70 -27.08 7.74 -0.62
N SER A 71 -26.71 8.80 -1.35
CA SER A 71 -26.25 8.64 -2.73
C SER A 71 -24.78 8.28 -2.76
N VAL A 72 -24.46 7.09 -3.27
CA VAL A 72 -23.08 6.64 -3.45
C VAL A 72 -22.46 7.45 -4.61
N PRO A 73 -21.38 8.23 -4.35
CA PRO A 73 -20.72 9.00 -5.39
C PRO A 73 -20.25 8.09 -6.54
N PHE A 74 -20.25 8.65 -7.73
CA PHE A 74 -19.81 8.02 -8.98
C PHE A 74 -20.71 6.89 -9.52
N THR A 75 -21.57 6.28 -8.70
CA THR A 75 -22.45 5.18 -9.14
C THR A 75 -23.87 5.63 -9.40
N GLY A 76 -24.32 6.74 -8.79
CA GLY A 76 -25.71 7.19 -8.83
C GLY A 76 -26.69 6.28 -8.10
N VAL A 77 -26.19 5.25 -7.39
CA VAL A 77 -27.01 4.32 -6.61
C VAL A 77 -27.33 4.93 -5.27
N ASN A 78 -28.60 4.89 -4.87
CA ASN A 78 -29.02 5.26 -3.53
C ASN A 78 -29.10 4.00 -2.66
N ILE A 79 -28.37 4.01 -1.55
CA ILE A 79 -28.41 2.94 -0.53
C ILE A 79 -28.89 3.53 0.79
N THR A 80 -29.44 2.70 1.64
CA THR A 80 -29.76 3.12 3.01
C THR A 80 -28.46 3.31 3.83
N LEU A 81 -28.53 4.14 4.85
CA LEU A 81 -27.39 4.36 5.73
C LEU A 81 -26.91 3.07 6.41
N ILE A 82 -27.84 2.18 6.76
CA ILE A 82 -27.52 0.87 7.35
C ILE A 82 -26.74 0.01 6.35
N GLU A 83 -27.18 -0.06 5.08
CA GLU A 83 -26.45 -0.78 4.02
C GLU A 83 -25.05 -0.21 3.82
N PHE A 84 -24.90 1.12 3.87
CA PHE A 84 -23.59 1.76 3.83
C PHE A 84 -22.67 1.24 4.96
N TYR A 85 -23.13 1.21 6.20
CA TYR A 85 -22.36 0.74 7.35
C TYR A 85 -22.06 -0.77 7.33
N ILE A 86 -22.87 -1.56 6.60
CA ILE A 86 -22.59 -2.97 6.34
C ILE A 86 -21.47 -3.12 5.30
N LEU A 87 -21.51 -2.32 4.24
CA LEU A 87 -20.61 -2.43 3.09
C LEU A 87 -19.24 -1.75 3.33
N ALA A 88 -19.21 -0.64 4.05
CA ALA A 88 -17.99 0.15 4.25
C ALA A 88 -16.81 -0.68 4.83
N PRO A 89 -16.96 -1.46 5.92
CA PRO A 89 -15.86 -2.27 6.44
C PRO A 89 -15.36 -3.32 5.44
N VAL A 90 -16.27 -3.93 4.66
CA VAL A 90 -15.92 -4.91 3.62
C VAL A 90 -15.04 -4.26 2.55
N LEU A 91 -15.43 -3.06 2.10
CA LEU A 91 -14.67 -2.31 1.10
C LEU A 91 -13.30 -1.93 1.64
N ILE A 92 -13.22 -1.35 2.85
CA ILE A 92 -11.95 -0.96 3.47
C ILE A 92 -11.01 -2.16 3.52
N VAL A 93 -11.43 -3.27 4.11
CA VAL A 93 -10.57 -4.46 4.31
C VAL A 93 -10.19 -5.09 2.97
N SER A 94 -11.11 -5.15 1.99
CA SER A 94 -10.81 -5.70 0.66
C SER A 94 -9.77 -4.88 -0.10
N PHE A 95 -9.90 -3.55 -0.09
CA PHE A 95 -8.94 -2.66 -0.73
C PHE A 95 -7.60 -2.65 0.03
N HIS A 96 -7.65 -2.66 1.36
CA HIS A 96 -6.46 -2.73 2.21
C HIS A 96 -5.67 -4.02 1.98
N TYR A 97 -6.35 -5.18 1.96
CA TYR A 97 -5.71 -6.46 1.61
C TYR A 97 -5.02 -6.40 0.24
N ASN A 98 -5.71 -5.87 -0.77
CA ASN A 98 -5.15 -5.75 -2.11
C ASN A 98 -3.93 -4.82 -2.12
N LEU A 99 -3.97 -3.69 -1.40
CA LEU A 99 -2.84 -2.79 -1.24
C LEU A 99 -1.64 -3.50 -0.61
N LEU A 100 -1.83 -4.16 0.53
CA LEU A 100 -0.76 -4.87 1.24
C LEU A 100 -0.15 -5.97 0.38
N PHE A 101 -0.98 -6.76 -0.31
CA PHE A 101 -0.52 -7.80 -1.23
C PHE A 101 0.35 -7.24 -2.37
N ASN A 102 -0.11 -6.18 -3.03
CA ASN A 102 0.65 -5.54 -4.11
C ASN A 102 1.96 -4.93 -3.62
N LEU A 103 1.97 -4.37 -2.42
CA LEU A 103 3.19 -3.82 -1.79
C LEU A 103 4.18 -4.93 -1.41
N GLN A 104 3.70 -6.08 -0.96
CA GLN A 104 4.54 -7.23 -0.68
C GLN A 104 5.23 -7.74 -1.96
N GLU A 105 4.50 -7.88 -3.06
CA GLU A 105 5.07 -8.27 -4.35
C GLU A 105 6.06 -7.22 -4.88
N HIS A 106 5.73 -5.94 -4.76
CA HIS A 106 6.65 -4.86 -5.10
C HIS A 106 7.95 -4.93 -4.28
N THR A 107 7.84 -5.16 -2.97
CA THR A 107 9.00 -5.27 -2.08
C THR A 107 9.87 -6.48 -2.46
N ARG A 108 9.29 -7.61 -2.85
CA ARG A 108 10.04 -8.77 -3.34
C ARG A 108 10.82 -8.45 -4.60
N THR A 109 10.19 -7.79 -5.57
CA THR A 109 10.86 -7.36 -6.82
C THR A 109 11.98 -6.37 -6.53
N LEU A 110 11.75 -5.42 -5.61
CA LEU A 110 12.76 -4.46 -5.16
C LEU A 110 13.96 -5.16 -4.53
N LEU A 111 13.74 -6.14 -3.67
CA LEU A 111 14.82 -6.93 -3.06
C LEU A 111 15.61 -7.75 -4.08
N GLN A 112 14.94 -8.33 -5.08
CA GLN A 112 15.61 -9.03 -6.19
C GLN A 112 16.50 -8.08 -6.98
N TRP A 113 15.99 -6.90 -7.32
CA TRP A 113 16.75 -5.86 -8.02
C TRP A 113 17.94 -5.37 -7.21
N LEU A 114 17.78 -5.12 -5.90
CA LEU A 114 18.86 -4.69 -5.00
C LEU A 114 19.97 -5.73 -4.86
N ASN A 115 19.62 -7.01 -4.87
CA ASN A 115 20.57 -8.10 -4.70
C ASN A 115 21.18 -8.61 -6.01
N HIS A 116 20.79 -8.00 -7.15
CA HIS A 116 21.31 -8.41 -8.45
C HIS A 116 22.82 -8.11 -8.55
N PRO A 117 23.67 -9.07 -8.98
CA PRO A 117 25.13 -8.93 -8.97
C PRO A 117 25.65 -7.78 -9.86
N GLU A 118 24.95 -7.47 -10.94
CA GLU A 118 25.30 -6.38 -11.86
C GLU A 118 24.78 -5.01 -11.41
N ASN A 119 24.03 -4.94 -10.28
CA ASN A 119 23.43 -3.70 -9.81
C ASN A 119 24.46 -2.84 -9.06
N ASN A 120 24.84 -1.70 -9.63
CA ASN A 120 25.58 -0.67 -8.92
C ASN A 120 24.59 0.17 -8.08
N ARG A 121 24.42 -0.21 -6.82
CA ARG A 121 23.39 0.31 -5.89
C ARG A 121 23.31 1.84 -5.82
N TYR A 122 24.46 2.53 -5.91
CA TYR A 122 24.51 3.99 -5.75
C TYR A 122 24.06 4.76 -7.01
N LEU A 123 24.28 4.20 -8.20
CA LEU A 123 23.94 4.87 -9.45
C LEU A 123 22.50 4.62 -9.90
N ASN A 124 21.94 3.47 -9.55
CA ASN A 124 20.68 3.01 -10.16
C ASN A 124 19.42 3.45 -9.42
N PHE A 125 19.48 3.81 -8.13
CA PHE A 125 18.30 4.29 -7.40
C PHE A 125 17.66 5.55 -8.01
N ASN A 126 18.47 6.43 -8.59
CA ASN A 126 17.97 7.64 -9.23
C ASN A 126 17.23 7.39 -10.55
N LEU A 127 17.36 6.16 -11.09
CA LEU A 127 16.67 5.72 -12.30
C LEU A 127 15.32 5.04 -12.01
N LEU A 128 15.02 4.75 -10.74
CA LEU A 128 13.75 4.17 -10.35
C LEU A 128 12.64 5.21 -10.28
N HIS A 129 11.44 4.78 -10.62
CA HIS A 129 10.24 5.61 -10.45
C HIS A 129 10.09 6.07 -9.00
N ALA A 130 9.72 7.34 -8.81
CA ALA A 130 9.55 7.94 -7.49
C ALA A 130 8.34 7.33 -6.77
N PHE A 131 8.60 6.33 -5.94
CA PHE A 131 7.64 5.71 -5.05
C PHE A 131 8.21 5.66 -3.64
N MET A 132 7.35 5.79 -2.63
CA MET A 132 7.80 5.96 -1.25
C MET A 132 8.61 4.78 -0.71
N LEU A 133 8.31 3.53 -1.12
CA LEU A 133 9.09 2.36 -0.72
C LEU A 133 10.48 2.34 -1.37
N ASN A 134 10.58 2.73 -2.65
CA ASN A 134 11.87 2.85 -3.34
C ASN A 134 12.74 3.92 -2.68
N THR A 135 12.15 5.06 -2.32
CA THR A 135 12.83 6.15 -1.62
C THR A 135 13.30 5.72 -0.24
N ARG A 136 12.48 4.96 0.50
CA ARG A 136 12.87 4.40 1.80
C ARG A 136 14.03 3.41 1.66
N ALA A 137 13.97 2.49 0.68
CA ALA A 137 15.03 1.53 0.41
C ALA A 137 16.36 2.22 0.02
N LYS A 138 16.28 3.34 -0.72
CA LYS A 138 17.43 4.19 -1.01
C LYS A 138 18.10 4.69 0.26
N TYR A 139 17.34 5.27 1.18
CA TYR A 139 17.88 5.74 2.47
C TYR A 139 18.48 4.62 3.31
N ASP A 140 17.88 3.43 3.31
CA ASP A 140 18.41 2.27 4.05
C ASP A 140 19.75 1.78 3.46
N THR A 141 19.98 1.98 2.16
CA THR A 141 21.19 1.53 1.46
C THR A 141 22.31 2.56 1.49
N GLU A 142 22.02 3.85 1.39
CA GLU A 142 23.01 4.93 1.27
C GLU A 142 23.60 5.37 2.62
N ASN A 143 22.95 5.10 3.75
CA ASN A 143 23.26 5.80 4.99
C ASN A 143 23.92 4.92 6.06
N ASN A 144 25.27 4.87 6.04
CA ASN A 144 26.09 4.32 7.12
C ASN A 144 26.32 5.29 8.30
N GLN A 145 25.94 6.57 8.19
CA GLN A 145 26.29 7.64 9.16
C GLN A 145 25.11 8.19 9.98
N GLY A 146 23.95 7.56 9.93
CA GLY A 146 22.75 8.01 10.63
C GLY A 146 21.59 8.36 9.67
N ARG A 147 20.38 7.99 10.06
CA ARG A 147 19.20 8.16 9.23
C ARG A 147 18.74 9.63 9.27
N PRO A 148 18.56 10.30 8.12
CA PRO A 148 18.13 11.69 8.09
C PRO A 148 16.67 11.82 8.59
N LEU A 149 16.27 13.02 9.03
CA LEU A 149 14.90 13.31 9.45
C LEU A 149 13.86 12.87 8.39
N ASN A 150 14.17 13.08 7.12
CA ASN A 150 13.31 12.68 6.01
C ASN A 150 12.98 11.19 5.97
N TYR A 151 13.90 10.31 6.42
CA TYR A 151 13.65 8.88 6.55
C TYR A 151 12.54 8.59 7.57
N TYR A 152 12.60 9.23 8.73
CA TYR A 152 11.59 9.04 9.78
C TYR A 152 10.23 9.61 9.38
N LEU A 153 10.21 10.78 8.74
CA LEU A 153 8.99 11.38 8.20
C LEU A 153 8.35 10.48 7.14
N LEU A 154 9.15 9.99 6.20
CA LEU A 154 8.67 9.07 5.16
C LEU A 154 8.15 7.77 5.76
N SER A 155 8.87 7.19 6.73
CA SER A 155 8.43 5.97 7.43
C SER A 155 7.12 6.20 8.20
N PHE A 156 6.99 7.35 8.86
CA PHE A 156 5.75 7.74 9.55
C PHE A 156 4.58 7.85 8.57
N VAL A 157 4.76 8.50 7.42
CA VAL A 157 3.72 8.61 6.38
C VAL A 157 3.31 7.24 5.87
N ILE A 158 4.28 6.38 5.55
CA ILE A 158 4.02 5.01 5.09
C ILE A 158 3.17 4.24 6.11
N ILE A 159 3.58 4.21 7.37
CA ILE A 159 2.88 3.50 8.45
C ILE A 159 1.48 4.11 8.67
N SER A 160 1.37 5.44 8.64
CA SER A 160 0.10 6.13 8.85
C SER A 160 -0.91 5.78 7.75
N VAL A 161 -0.50 5.86 6.49
CA VAL A 161 -1.37 5.58 5.34
C VAL A 161 -1.71 4.10 5.21
N MET A 162 -0.74 3.22 5.47
CA MET A 162 -0.91 1.78 5.23
C MET A 162 -1.44 0.99 6.42
N SER A 163 -1.45 1.55 7.62
CA SER A 163 -1.86 0.80 8.81
C SER A 163 -2.77 1.59 9.73
N ILE A 164 -2.37 2.80 10.10
CA ILE A 164 -3.09 3.56 11.12
C ILE A 164 -4.43 4.06 10.59
N PHE A 165 -4.47 4.56 9.38
CA PHE A 165 -5.67 5.20 8.82
C PHE A 165 -6.80 4.20 8.54
N PRO A 166 -6.59 3.07 7.81
CA PRO A 166 -7.63 2.06 7.62
C PRO A 166 -8.19 1.54 8.95
N LEU A 167 -7.30 1.18 9.88
CA LEU A 167 -7.69 0.64 11.17
C LEU A 167 -8.46 1.68 12.01
N SER A 168 -8.01 2.94 12.03
CA SER A 168 -8.69 4.01 12.77
C SER A 168 -10.08 4.28 12.21
N LEU A 169 -10.26 4.22 10.89
CA LEU A 169 -11.55 4.37 10.23
C LEU A 169 -12.51 3.22 10.59
N LEU A 170 -12.03 1.96 10.58
CA LEU A 170 -12.82 0.81 11.01
C LEU A 170 -13.26 0.91 12.47
N VAL A 171 -12.35 1.32 13.36
CA VAL A 171 -12.66 1.55 14.78
C VAL A 171 -13.67 2.70 14.96
N TRP A 172 -13.54 3.76 14.15
CA TRP A 172 -14.48 4.87 14.17
C TRP A 172 -15.88 4.47 13.70
N ILE A 173 -15.97 3.67 12.63
CA ILE A 173 -17.23 3.08 12.15
C ILE A 173 -17.87 2.23 13.26
N LEU A 174 -17.09 1.35 13.89
CA LEU A 174 -17.55 0.53 15.01
C LEU A 174 -18.09 1.40 16.16
N TRP A 175 -17.34 2.42 16.57
CA TRP A 175 -17.74 3.32 17.67
C TRP A 175 -19.01 4.10 17.34
N LYS A 176 -19.11 4.65 16.12
CA LYS A 176 -20.28 5.38 15.65
C LYS A 176 -21.53 4.51 15.64
N PHE A 177 -21.38 3.25 15.18
CA PHE A 177 -22.48 2.32 15.11
C PHE A 177 -22.84 1.65 16.45
N ALA A 178 -21.97 1.70 17.45
CA ALA A 178 -22.24 1.18 18.79
C ALA A 178 -23.48 1.81 19.43
N SER A 179 -23.76 3.08 19.10
CA SER A 179 -24.97 3.81 19.54
C SER A 179 -26.27 3.19 19.04
N TYR A 180 -26.24 2.43 17.93
CA TYR A 180 -27.40 1.74 17.35
C TYR A 180 -27.88 0.54 18.17
N GLN A 181 -27.08 0.07 19.15
CA GLN A 181 -27.41 -1.02 20.09
C GLN A 181 -27.82 -2.35 19.45
N SER A 182 -27.34 -2.63 18.23
CA SER A 182 -27.56 -3.91 17.56
C SER A 182 -26.37 -4.85 17.76
N TYR A 183 -26.57 -5.93 18.52
CA TYR A 183 -25.51 -6.93 18.75
C TYR A 183 -24.95 -7.51 17.45
N GLY A 184 -25.80 -7.79 16.44
CA GLY A 184 -25.39 -8.32 15.16
C GLY A 184 -24.47 -7.37 14.40
N MET A 185 -24.80 -6.09 14.37
CA MET A 185 -23.99 -5.06 13.69
C MET A 185 -22.68 -4.80 14.42
N THR A 186 -22.71 -4.74 15.76
CA THR A 186 -21.48 -4.60 16.56
C THR A 186 -20.53 -5.78 16.31
N PHE A 187 -21.06 -7.01 16.30
CA PHE A 187 -20.27 -8.21 15.99
C PHE A 187 -19.70 -8.15 14.56
N TRP A 188 -20.48 -7.71 13.58
CA TRP A 188 -20.06 -7.53 12.19
C TRP A 188 -18.85 -6.58 12.09
N HIS A 189 -18.92 -5.41 12.72
CA HIS A 189 -17.81 -4.45 12.69
C HIS A 189 -16.57 -4.95 13.45
N LEU A 190 -16.76 -5.59 14.62
CA LEU A 190 -15.67 -6.22 15.37
C LEU A 190 -14.97 -7.30 14.56
N PHE A 191 -15.73 -8.10 13.81
CA PHE A 191 -15.16 -9.12 12.92
C PHE A 191 -14.22 -8.47 11.89
N TRP A 192 -14.64 -7.40 11.22
CA TRP A 192 -13.81 -6.73 10.21
C TRP A 192 -12.60 -6.01 10.80
N VAL A 193 -12.71 -5.43 11.97
CA VAL A 193 -11.55 -4.90 12.72
C VAL A 193 -10.55 -6.02 13.02
N ALA A 194 -11.02 -7.19 13.46
CA ALA A 194 -10.16 -8.32 13.75
C ALA A 194 -9.48 -8.88 12.47
N VAL A 195 -10.23 -8.95 11.35
CA VAL A 195 -9.66 -9.34 10.04
C VAL A 195 -8.56 -8.38 9.61
N ASP A 196 -8.79 -7.06 9.72
CA ASP A 196 -7.79 -6.05 9.34
C ASP A 196 -6.54 -6.13 10.22
N LEU A 197 -6.70 -6.29 11.54
CA LEU A 197 -5.57 -6.53 12.45
C LEU A 197 -4.79 -7.80 12.09
N PHE A 198 -5.48 -8.86 11.68
CA PHE A 198 -4.83 -10.09 11.24
C PHE A 198 -3.98 -9.88 9.99
N LEU A 199 -4.43 -9.04 9.04
CA LEU A 199 -3.66 -8.70 7.83
C LEU A 199 -2.32 -8.02 8.15
N HIS A 200 -2.18 -7.35 9.28
CA HIS A 200 -0.92 -6.70 9.69
C HIS A 200 0.11 -7.67 10.29
N ILE A 201 -0.31 -8.89 10.64
CA ILE A 201 0.59 -9.91 11.25
C ILE A 201 1.28 -10.76 10.17
N PHE A 202 0.69 -10.87 8.98
CA PHE A 202 1.17 -11.67 7.86
C PHE A 202 1.71 -10.81 6.72
#